data_04353f4b1e0dae1a776ed0b25c256b8e
#
_entry.id   04353f4b1e0dae1a776ed0b25c256b8e
#
_cell.length_a   1.000
_cell.length_b   1.000
_cell.length_c   1.000
_cell.angle_alpha   90.00
_cell.angle_beta   90.00
_cell.angle_gamma   90.00
#
_symmetry.space_group_name_H-M   'P 1'
#
loop_
_entity.id
_entity.type
_entity.pdbx_description
1 polymer ?
#
loop_
_entity_poly.entity_id
_entity_poly.type
_entity_poly.pdbx_seq_one_letter_code
_entity_poly.pdbx_strand_id
1 'polypeptide(L)'
;KTLDKMNMLHAPHAIVLRDGRQIQIASADLVKDDVILLRAGNQICADCIVRQGQVEVNESLLTGEADPVYKKPGDMLLSGSFIVSGRCLAQVEHVGAENYATKIALEAKRPEKYHSELMESLRKITKFTSLIILPMGLILFLRSYFLLDETIQTAVVSSAAAIIGMFPQGLVLLTSVSLAVGVVRLGRRRTLVQQLFCIET
;
A
#
# COMPACT_ATOMS: atom_id res chain seq x y z
N LYS A 1 -2.85 -1.95 -22.97
CA LYS A 1 -3.86 -2.29 -24.02
C LYS A 1 -4.33 -3.74 -24.00
N THR A 2 -3.46 -4.74 -23.79
CA THR A 2 -3.87 -6.17 -23.74
C THR A 2 -4.49 -6.53 -22.39
N LEU A 3 -3.93 -6.04 -21.30
CA LEU A 3 -4.47 -6.19 -19.93
C LEU A 3 -5.82 -5.49 -19.76
N ASP A 4 -6.00 -4.31 -20.35
CA ASP A 4 -7.27 -3.58 -20.32
C ASP A 4 -8.39 -4.34 -21.05
N LYS A 5 -8.06 -4.99 -22.18
CA LYS A 5 -9.03 -5.83 -22.90
C LYS A 5 -9.40 -7.10 -22.11
N MET A 6 -8.46 -7.70 -21.41
CA MET A 6 -8.74 -8.87 -20.55
C MET A 6 -9.61 -8.49 -19.35
N ASN A 7 -9.37 -7.33 -18.74
CA ASN A 7 -10.22 -6.80 -17.66
C ASN A 7 -11.65 -6.48 -18.11
N MET A 8 -11.85 -5.99 -19.33
CA MET A 8 -13.19 -5.76 -19.89
C MET A 8 -13.98 -7.05 -20.14
N LEU A 9 -13.31 -8.16 -20.46
CA LEU A 9 -13.98 -9.45 -20.69
C LEU A 9 -14.45 -10.13 -19.40
N HIS A 10 -13.91 -9.73 -18.26
CA HIS A 10 -14.22 -10.29 -16.94
C HIS A 10 -14.89 -9.27 -16.00
N ALA A 11 -15.29 -8.10 -16.52
CA ALA A 11 -16.01 -7.11 -15.71
C ALA A 11 -17.33 -7.73 -15.22
N PRO A 12 -17.58 -7.79 -13.91
CA PRO A 12 -18.81 -8.34 -13.40
C PRO A 12 -20.00 -7.51 -13.89
N HIS A 13 -21.07 -8.19 -14.28
CA HIS A 13 -22.32 -7.57 -14.72
C HIS A 13 -23.38 -7.74 -13.65
N ALA A 14 -24.25 -6.75 -13.50
CA ALA A 14 -25.41 -6.82 -12.62
C ALA A 14 -26.70 -6.76 -13.43
N ILE A 15 -27.72 -7.48 -12.97
CA ILE A 15 -29.07 -7.37 -13.50
C ILE A 15 -29.85 -6.40 -12.62
N VAL A 16 -30.15 -5.23 -13.15
CA VAL A 16 -30.90 -4.17 -12.46
C VAL A 16 -32.34 -4.15 -12.90
N LEU A 17 -33.24 -3.78 -12.00
CA LEU A 17 -34.65 -3.57 -12.26
C LEU A 17 -34.89 -2.06 -12.33
N ARG A 18 -35.02 -1.52 -13.54
CA ARG A 18 -35.33 -0.10 -13.81
C ARG A 18 -36.63 -0.04 -14.63
N ASP A 19 -37.55 0.82 -14.25
CA ASP A 19 -38.87 1.00 -14.93
C ASP A 19 -39.62 -0.30 -15.14
N GLY A 20 -39.55 -1.23 -14.18
CA GLY A 20 -40.20 -2.54 -14.24
C GLY A 20 -39.54 -3.53 -15.21
N ARG A 21 -38.39 -3.20 -15.83
CA ARG A 21 -37.66 -4.06 -16.76
C ARG A 21 -36.35 -4.52 -16.15
N GLN A 22 -35.96 -5.76 -16.45
CA GLN A 22 -34.64 -6.29 -16.10
C GLN A 22 -33.63 -5.91 -17.19
N ILE A 23 -32.60 -5.21 -16.81
CA ILE A 23 -31.53 -4.74 -17.73
C ILE A 23 -30.20 -5.23 -17.16
N GLN A 24 -29.36 -5.82 -18.01
CA GLN A 24 -28.00 -6.17 -17.64
C GLN A 24 -27.09 -5.00 -17.91
N ILE A 25 -26.36 -4.56 -16.88
CA ILE A 25 -25.41 -3.44 -16.97
C ILE A 25 -24.05 -3.87 -16.42
N ALA A 26 -23.00 -3.14 -16.79
CA ALA A 26 -21.68 -3.31 -16.17
C ALA A 26 -21.73 -2.85 -14.71
N SER A 27 -20.95 -3.50 -13.85
CA SER A 27 -20.89 -3.13 -12.42
C SER A 27 -20.46 -1.67 -12.18
N ALA A 28 -19.70 -1.09 -13.12
CA ALA A 28 -19.27 0.32 -13.07
C ALA A 28 -20.44 1.31 -13.29
N ASP A 29 -21.53 0.87 -13.92
CA ASP A 29 -22.71 1.69 -14.24
C ASP A 29 -23.81 1.59 -13.18
N LEU A 30 -23.56 0.84 -12.09
CA LEU A 30 -24.45 0.79 -10.93
C LEU A 30 -24.46 2.13 -10.21
N VAL A 31 -25.64 2.56 -9.83
CA VAL A 31 -25.84 3.77 -9.03
C VAL A 31 -26.54 3.43 -7.71
N LYS A 32 -26.41 4.33 -6.75
CA LYS A 32 -27.11 4.20 -5.48
C LYS A 32 -28.62 4.14 -5.74
N ASP A 33 -29.32 3.35 -4.92
CA ASP A 33 -30.75 3.06 -5.00
C ASP A 33 -31.21 2.16 -6.17
N ASP A 34 -30.30 1.72 -7.05
CA ASP A 34 -30.64 0.66 -8.02
C ASP A 34 -31.12 -0.61 -7.29
N VAL A 35 -32.12 -1.24 -7.83
CA VAL A 35 -32.59 -2.55 -7.37
C VAL A 35 -31.96 -3.62 -8.24
N ILE A 36 -31.16 -4.49 -7.66
CA ILE A 36 -30.46 -5.56 -8.36
C ILE A 36 -31.09 -6.91 -8.06
N LEU A 37 -31.13 -7.77 -9.06
CA LEU A 37 -31.54 -9.15 -8.93
C LEU A 37 -30.32 -10.04 -8.79
N LEU A 38 -30.19 -10.68 -7.64
CA LEU A 38 -29.10 -11.60 -7.33
C LEU A 38 -29.61 -13.05 -7.28
N ARG A 39 -28.79 -13.96 -7.85
CA ARG A 39 -29.09 -15.42 -7.92
C ARG A 39 -27.83 -16.20 -7.58
N ALA A 40 -27.97 -17.47 -7.27
CA ALA A 40 -26.87 -18.39 -7.07
C ALA A 40 -25.83 -18.28 -8.21
N GLY A 41 -24.56 -18.19 -7.85
CA GLY A 41 -23.43 -17.98 -8.76
C GLY A 41 -23.12 -16.52 -9.12
N ASN A 42 -23.98 -15.55 -8.75
CA ASN A 42 -23.67 -14.15 -8.99
C ASN A 42 -22.68 -13.61 -7.97
N GLN A 43 -21.76 -12.79 -8.43
CA GLN A 43 -20.93 -11.95 -7.57
C GLN A 43 -21.70 -10.68 -7.21
N ILE A 44 -21.60 -10.26 -5.95
CA ILE A 44 -22.17 -9.02 -5.45
C ILE A 44 -21.24 -7.88 -5.85
N CYS A 45 -21.72 -7.01 -6.77
CA CYS A 45 -20.91 -5.96 -7.39
C CYS A 45 -20.82 -4.67 -6.56
N ALA A 46 -21.78 -4.45 -5.66
CA ALA A 46 -21.91 -3.25 -4.84
C ALA A 46 -22.49 -3.62 -3.48
N ASP A 47 -22.25 -2.80 -2.46
CA ASP A 47 -22.86 -3.04 -1.15
C ASP A 47 -24.35 -2.75 -1.24
N CYS A 48 -25.18 -3.71 -0.85
CA CYS A 48 -26.64 -3.62 -1.01
C CYS A 48 -27.38 -4.19 0.19
N ILE A 49 -28.65 -3.79 0.35
CA ILE A 49 -29.54 -4.27 1.39
C ILE A 49 -30.59 -5.18 0.74
N VAL A 50 -30.75 -6.40 1.26
CA VAL A 50 -31.78 -7.31 0.82
C VAL A 50 -33.18 -6.68 1.08
N ARG A 51 -33.98 -6.54 0.04
CA ARG A 51 -35.35 -6.01 0.16
C ARG A 51 -36.39 -7.13 0.08
N GLN A 52 -36.16 -8.15 -0.75
CA GLN A 52 -37.08 -9.28 -0.92
C GLN A 52 -36.31 -10.56 -1.23
N GLY A 53 -36.77 -11.68 -0.73
CA GLY A 53 -36.14 -12.99 -0.90
C GLY A 53 -35.09 -13.26 0.18
N GLN A 54 -34.35 -14.35 0.01
CA GLN A 54 -33.32 -14.80 0.94
C GLN A 54 -32.21 -15.53 0.18
N VAL A 55 -30.98 -15.41 0.65
CA VAL A 55 -29.82 -15.98 -0.01
C VAL A 55 -28.79 -16.45 1.02
N GLU A 56 -28.00 -17.42 0.62
CA GLU A 56 -26.75 -17.78 1.30
C GLU A 56 -25.58 -17.16 0.56
N VAL A 57 -24.70 -16.49 1.28
CA VAL A 57 -23.60 -15.70 0.74
C VAL A 57 -22.28 -16.23 1.27
N ASN A 58 -21.33 -16.45 0.39
CA ASN A 58 -19.96 -16.72 0.76
C ASN A 58 -19.19 -15.39 0.85
N GLU A 59 -18.81 -15.03 2.07
CA GLU A 59 -18.05 -13.81 2.38
C GLU A 59 -16.56 -14.09 2.66
N SER A 60 -16.08 -15.30 2.35
CA SER A 60 -14.72 -15.77 2.71
C SER A 60 -13.59 -14.88 2.17
N LEU A 61 -13.77 -14.24 1.02
CA LEU A 61 -12.79 -13.29 0.47
C LEU A 61 -12.65 -12.00 1.30
N LEU A 62 -13.64 -11.70 2.13
CA LEU A 62 -13.68 -10.48 2.95
C LEU A 62 -13.38 -10.77 4.42
N THR A 63 -13.94 -11.86 4.96
CA THR A 63 -13.87 -12.22 6.38
C THR A 63 -12.84 -13.31 6.67
N GLY A 64 -12.46 -14.10 5.66
CA GLY A 64 -11.63 -15.29 5.82
C GLY A 64 -12.39 -16.54 6.28
N GLU A 65 -13.68 -16.43 6.62
CA GLU A 65 -14.54 -17.53 7.07
C GLU A 65 -15.18 -18.23 5.86
N ALA A 66 -15.02 -19.55 5.78
CA ALA A 66 -15.49 -20.34 4.63
C ALA A 66 -16.99 -20.66 4.68
N ASP A 67 -17.63 -20.59 5.83
CA ASP A 67 -19.01 -20.95 6.01
C ASP A 67 -19.94 -19.91 5.39
N PRO A 68 -20.93 -20.33 4.55
CA PRO A 68 -21.91 -19.42 3.98
C PRO A 68 -22.80 -18.77 5.04
N VAL A 69 -23.03 -17.46 4.90
CA VAL A 69 -23.88 -16.69 5.79
C VAL A 69 -25.28 -16.53 5.20
N TYR A 70 -26.29 -16.84 5.99
CA TYR A 70 -27.68 -16.66 5.58
C TYR A 70 -28.12 -15.21 5.72
N LYS A 71 -28.65 -14.62 4.63
CA LYS A 71 -29.12 -13.24 4.56
C LYS A 71 -30.59 -13.18 4.22
N LYS A 72 -31.33 -12.37 4.97
CA LYS A 72 -32.76 -12.13 4.88
C LYS A 72 -33.06 -10.64 4.61
N PRO A 73 -34.31 -10.28 4.31
CA PRO A 73 -34.69 -8.88 4.12
C PRO A 73 -34.23 -7.99 5.30
N GLY A 74 -33.56 -6.90 4.97
CA GLY A 74 -32.94 -5.98 5.91
C GLY A 74 -31.45 -6.21 6.14
N ASP A 75 -30.90 -7.38 5.79
CA ASP A 75 -29.50 -7.67 5.95
C ASP A 75 -28.66 -7.06 4.82
N MET A 76 -27.42 -6.72 5.16
CA MET A 76 -26.46 -6.14 4.23
C MET A 76 -25.70 -7.24 3.48
N LEU A 77 -25.56 -7.06 2.18
CA LEU A 77 -24.73 -7.84 1.28
C LEU A 77 -23.50 -7.02 0.93
N LEU A 78 -22.33 -7.59 1.12
CA LEU A 78 -21.05 -6.91 0.90
C LEU A 78 -20.53 -7.16 -0.52
N SER A 79 -20.08 -6.12 -1.18
CA SER A 79 -19.43 -6.21 -2.49
C SER A 79 -18.21 -7.14 -2.43
N GLY A 80 -17.99 -7.92 -3.50
CA GLY A 80 -16.90 -8.90 -3.56
C GLY A 80 -17.28 -10.31 -3.09
N SER A 81 -18.41 -10.47 -2.39
CA SER A 81 -18.95 -11.77 -1.98
C SER A 81 -19.70 -12.47 -3.13
N PHE A 82 -20.02 -13.75 -2.94
CA PHE A 82 -20.73 -14.57 -3.94
C PHE A 82 -21.99 -15.18 -3.36
N ILE A 83 -23.08 -15.18 -4.15
CA ILE A 83 -24.29 -15.89 -3.80
C ILE A 83 -24.10 -17.39 -4.03
N VAL A 84 -24.19 -18.19 -2.97
CA VAL A 84 -24.08 -19.65 -3.00
C VAL A 84 -25.40 -20.29 -3.37
N SER A 85 -26.49 -19.86 -2.71
CA SER A 85 -27.82 -20.38 -2.96
C SER A 85 -28.89 -19.31 -2.79
N GLY A 86 -30.10 -19.57 -3.33
CA GLY A 86 -31.23 -18.69 -3.23
C GLY A 86 -31.29 -17.59 -4.30
N ARG A 87 -32.23 -16.66 -4.08
CA ARG A 87 -32.49 -15.50 -4.95
C ARG A 87 -33.03 -14.34 -4.13
N CYS A 88 -32.54 -13.13 -4.40
CA CYS A 88 -33.09 -11.93 -3.75
C CYS A 88 -33.12 -10.73 -4.70
N LEU A 89 -33.95 -9.75 -4.33
CA LEU A 89 -33.86 -8.37 -4.79
C LEU A 89 -33.19 -7.56 -3.71
N ALA A 90 -32.15 -6.85 -4.07
CA ALA A 90 -31.38 -6.03 -3.16
C ALA A 90 -31.24 -4.61 -3.71
N GLN A 91 -31.30 -3.63 -2.83
CA GLN A 91 -31.13 -2.22 -3.17
C GLN A 91 -29.68 -1.82 -2.91
N VAL A 92 -29.06 -1.18 -3.88
CA VAL A 92 -27.67 -0.69 -3.81
C VAL A 92 -27.58 0.48 -2.82
N GLU A 93 -26.70 0.36 -1.83
CA GLU A 93 -26.47 1.40 -0.82
C GLU A 93 -25.17 2.15 -1.08
N HIS A 94 -24.07 1.44 -1.41
CA HIS A 94 -22.77 2.02 -1.73
C HIS A 94 -22.28 1.52 -3.08
N VAL A 95 -21.56 2.40 -3.81
CA VAL A 95 -20.97 2.10 -5.12
C VAL A 95 -19.52 2.56 -5.21
N GLY A 96 -18.74 1.94 -6.07
CA GLY A 96 -17.39 2.35 -6.41
C GLY A 96 -16.43 2.37 -5.21
N ALA A 97 -15.89 3.55 -4.88
CA ALA A 97 -14.93 3.71 -3.80
C ALA A 97 -15.52 3.54 -2.38
N GLU A 98 -16.84 3.66 -2.25
CA GLU A 98 -17.55 3.51 -0.97
C GLU A 98 -17.86 2.06 -0.64
N ASN A 99 -17.71 1.15 -1.58
CA ASN A 99 -17.88 -0.30 -1.37
C ASN A 99 -16.90 -0.85 -0.34
N TYR A 100 -17.37 -1.77 0.49
CA TYR A 100 -16.58 -2.42 1.53
C TYR A 100 -15.32 -3.11 0.98
N ALA A 101 -15.46 -3.90 -0.09
CA ALA A 101 -14.31 -4.54 -0.74
C ALA A 101 -13.27 -3.54 -1.25
N THR A 102 -13.73 -2.40 -1.80
CA THR A 102 -12.83 -1.34 -2.30
C THR A 102 -12.09 -0.66 -1.16
N LYS A 103 -12.76 -0.40 -0.04
CA LYS A 103 -12.12 0.17 1.17
C LYS A 103 -11.01 -0.74 1.70
N ILE A 104 -11.28 -2.04 1.84
CA ILE A 104 -10.26 -3.02 2.27
C ILE A 104 -9.09 -3.05 1.28
N ALA A 105 -9.38 -3.08 -0.04
CA ALA A 105 -8.33 -3.11 -1.06
C ALA A 105 -7.48 -1.83 -1.06
N LEU A 106 -8.07 -0.67 -0.78
CA LEU A 106 -7.36 0.60 -0.65
C LEU A 106 -6.50 0.64 0.62
N GLU A 107 -6.99 0.11 1.73
CA GLU A 107 -6.21 -0.02 2.97
C GLU A 107 -5.03 -0.97 2.80
N ALA A 108 -5.26 -2.13 2.17
CA ALA A 108 -4.20 -3.09 1.86
C ALA A 108 -3.15 -2.54 0.88
N LYS A 109 -3.54 -1.60 0.00
CA LYS A 109 -2.61 -0.92 -0.93
C LYS A 109 -1.87 0.26 -0.31
N ARG A 110 -2.25 0.71 0.88
CA ARG A 110 -1.45 1.74 1.57
C ARG A 110 -0.06 1.19 1.83
N PRO A 111 1.00 1.85 1.31
CA PRO A 111 2.35 1.40 1.60
C PRO A 111 2.56 1.54 3.11
N GLU A 112 2.69 0.42 3.79
CA GLU A 112 3.19 0.45 5.17
C GLU A 112 4.58 1.09 5.12
N LYS A 113 4.76 2.15 5.91
CA LYS A 113 6.08 2.72 6.13
C LYS A 113 6.86 1.71 6.96
N TYR A 114 7.57 0.81 6.28
CA TYR A 114 8.48 -0.10 6.96
C TYR A 114 9.52 0.75 7.71
N HIS A 115 9.45 0.70 9.03
CA HIS A 115 10.44 1.30 9.91
C HIS A 115 11.62 0.33 10.00
N SER A 116 12.69 0.63 9.27
CA SER A 116 13.95 -0.06 9.45
C SER A 116 14.62 0.48 10.70
N GLU A 117 14.72 -0.32 11.75
CA GLU A 117 15.40 0.03 13.01
C GLU A 117 16.87 0.35 12.78
N LEU A 118 17.50 -0.37 11.86
CA LEU A 118 18.88 -0.16 11.46
C LEU A 118 19.06 1.21 10.80
N MET A 119 18.16 1.59 9.91
CA MET A 119 18.21 2.89 9.24
C MET A 119 17.92 4.04 10.21
N GLU A 120 17.02 3.84 11.17
CA GLU A 120 16.77 4.83 12.22
C GLU A 120 17.99 5.01 13.13
N SER A 121 18.64 3.92 13.51
CA SER A 121 19.88 3.94 14.29
C SER A 121 21.01 4.62 13.53
N LEU A 122 21.20 4.33 12.24
CA LEU A 122 22.15 5.01 11.38
C LEU A 122 21.86 6.51 11.27
N ARG A 123 20.61 6.89 11.15
CA ARG A 123 20.19 8.30 11.10
C ARG A 123 20.49 9.02 12.42
N LYS A 124 20.26 8.38 13.57
CA LYS A 124 20.60 8.91 14.89
C LYS A 124 22.11 9.12 15.03
N ILE A 125 22.93 8.13 14.65
CA ILE A 125 24.38 8.22 14.67
C ILE A 125 24.85 9.35 13.75
N THR A 126 24.39 9.41 12.52
CA THR A 126 24.77 10.44 11.55
C THR A 126 24.40 11.84 12.06
N LYS A 127 23.19 12.01 12.63
CA LYS A 127 22.75 13.28 13.20
C LYS A 127 23.62 13.72 14.38
N PHE A 128 23.93 12.80 15.29
CA PHE A 128 24.78 13.07 16.45
C PHE A 128 26.22 13.43 16.01
N THR A 129 26.79 12.66 15.09
CA THR A 129 28.10 12.91 14.52
C THR A 129 28.19 14.27 13.80
N SER A 130 27.15 14.59 13.00
CA SER A 130 27.06 15.88 12.30
C SER A 130 27.00 17.06 13.28
N LEU A 131 26.32 16.92 14.42
CA LEU A 131 26.23 17.94 15.46
C LEU A 131 27.61 18.25 16.08
N ILE A 132 28.50 17.24 16.18
CA ILE A 132 29.84 17.39 16.70
C ILE A 132 30.82 17.92 15.63
N ILE A 133 30.69 17.42 14.40
CA ILE A 133 31.60 17.78 13.30
C ILE A 133 31.50 19.25 12.93
N LEU A 134 30.28 19.83 12.92
CA LEU A 134 30.10 21.24 12.57
C LEU A 134 30.85 22.21 13.48
N PRO A 135 30.76 22.17 14.82
CA PRO A 135 31.54 23.06 15.68
C PRO A 135 33.05 22.75 15.62
N MET A 136 33.44 21.47 15.47
CA MET A 136 34.86 21.12 15.32
C MET A 136 35.44 21.71 14.02
N GLY A 137 34.69 21.63 12.91
CA GLY A 137 35.11 22.25 11.65
C GLY A 137 35.28 23.78 11.76
N LEU A 138 34.34 24.43 12.49
CA LEU A 138 34.48 25.87 12.77
C LEU A 138 35.69 26.19 13.60
N ILE A 139 35.99 25.41 14.64
CA ILE A 139 37.19 25.59 15.48
C ILE A 139 38.44 25.39 14.64
N LEU A 140 38.52 24.38 13.79
CA LEU A 140 39.66 24.14 12.91
C LEU A 140 39.86 25.30 11.93
N PHE A 141 38.79 25.82 11.35
CA PHE A 141 38.87 26.99 10.47
C PHE A 141 39.39 28.22 11.20
N LEU A 142 38.86 28.55 12.38
CA LEU A 142 39.29 29.68 13.19
C LEU A 142 40.78 29.54 13.60
N ARG A 143 41.19 28.34 14.00
CA ARG A 143 42.59 28.05 14.33
C ARG A 143 43.52 28.26 13.13
N SER A 144 43.15 27.73 11.96
CA SER A 144 43.97 27.85 10.75
C SER A 144 44.10 29.32 10.33
N TYR A 145 43.03 30.06 10.38
CA TYR A 145 42.99 31.45 9.96
C TYR A 145 43.68 32.41 10.97
N PHE A 146 43.42 32.25 12.29
CA PHE A 146 43.87 33.22 13.29
C PHE A 146 45.21 32.84 13.97
N LEU A 147 45.53 31.53 14.11
CA LEU A 147 46.75 31.10 14.79
C LEU A 147 47.86 30.71 13.84
N LEU A 148 47.55 30.23 12.63
CA LEU A 148 48.57 29.81 11.66
C LEU A 148 48.84 30.84 10.57
N ASP A 149 48.10 31.97 10.55
CA ASP A 149 48.17 33.01 9.51
C ASP A 149 48.10 32.47 8.07
N GLU A 150 47.35 31.38 7.88
CA GLU A 150 47.16 30.78 6.56
C GLU A 150 46.23 31.63 5.69
N THR A 151 46.43 31.53 4.38
CA THR A 151 45.51 32.15 3.42
C THR A 151 44.07 31.58 3.60
N ILE A 152 43.04 32.42 3.45
CA ILE A 152 41.64 32.01 3.57
C ILE A 152 41.34 30.75 2.74
N GLN A 153 41.91 30.66 1.53
CA GLN A 153 41.73 29.50 0.66
C GLN A 153 42.29 28.22 1.31
N THR A 154 43.48 28.26 1.89
CA THR A 154 44.09 27.10 2.55
C THR A 154 43.32 26.71 3.80
N ALA A 155 42.90 27.69 4.61
CA ALA A 155 42.10 27.45 5.81
C ALA A 155 40.73 26.81 5.49
N VAL A 156 40.08 27.22 4.42
CA VAL A 156 38.80 26.60 3.97
C VAL A 156 39.02 25.19 3.47
N VAL A 157 40.05 24.96 2.63
CA VAL A 157 40.30 23.63 2.04
C VAL A 157 40.72 22.63 3.12
N SER A 158 41.60 23.00 4.03
CA SER A 158 42.06 22.12 5.12
C SER A 158 40.91 21.77 6.08
N SER A 159 40.10 22.75 6.45
CA SER A 159 38.92 22.54 7.32
C SER A 159 37.87 21.67 6.64
N ALA A 160 37.56 21.89 5.34
CA ALA A 160 36.65 21.07 4.57
C ALA A 160 37.13 19.61 4.45
N ALA A 161 38.43 19.42 4.16
CA ALA A 161 39.02 18.09 4.09
C ALA A 161 38.95 17.34 5.44
N ALA A 162 39.21 18.05 6.56
CA ALA A 162 39.05 17.47 7.90
C ALA A 162 37.60 17.08 8.20
N ILE A 163 36.61 17.91 7.85
CA ILE A 163 35.19 17.63 8.03
C ILE A 163 34.79 16.37 7.23
N ILE A 164 35.20 16.28 5.96
CA ILE A 164 34.89 15.13 5.10
C ILE A 164 35.52 13.85 5.68
N GLY A 165 36.76 13.92 6.17
CA GLY A 165 37.44 12.77 6.77
C GLY A 165 36.83 12.29 8.08
N MET A 166 36.13 13.15 8.82
CA MET A 166 35.42 12.79 10.06
C MET A 166 34.06 12.15 9.82
N PHE A 167 33.51 12.24 8.61
CA PHE A 167 32.17 11.69 8.31
C PHE A 167 32.25 10.16 8.15
N PRO A 168 31.40 9.37 8.84
CA PRO A 168 31.45 7.92 8.80
C PRO A 168 30.85 7.34 7.51
N GLN A 169 31.36 7.77 6.34
CA GLN A 169 30.84 7.36 5.04
C GLN A 169 30.94 5.85 4.81
N GLY A 170 31.97 5.21 5.37
CA GLY A 170 32.19 3.78 5.25
C GLY A 170 31.06 2.95 5.86
N LEU A 171 30.45 3.44 6.93
CA LEU A 171 29.36 2.74 7.61
C LEU A 171 28.09 2.70 6.75
N VAL A 172 27.73 3.83 6.12
CA VAL A 172 26.57 3.92 5.22
C VAL A 172 26.80 3.12 3.95
N LEU A 173 28.02 3.17 3.39
CA LEU A 173 28.38 2.39 2.21
C LEU A 173 28.33 0.89 2.50
N LEU A 174 28.93 0.45 3.62
CA LEU A 174 28.98 -0.97 4.00
C LEU A 174 27.58 -1.56 4.19
N THR A 175 26.71 -0.83 4.90
CA THR A 175 25.31 -1.27 5.09
C THR A 175 24.53 -1.32 3.78
N SER A 176 24.68 -0.32 2.91
CA SER A 176 24.03 -0.30 1.60
C SER A 176 24.50 -1.46 0.71
N VAL A 177 25.79 -1.75 0.68
CA VAL A 177 26.36 -2.87 -0.07
C VAL A 177 25.90 -4.20 0.51
N SER A 178 25.90 -4.35 1.84
CA SER A 178 25.44 -5.58 2.51
C SER A 178 23.97 -5.87 2.18
N LEU A 179 23.10 -4.85 2.25
CA LEU A 179 21.69 -4.99 1.88
C LEU A 179 21.53 -5.32 0.39
N ALA A 180 22.28 -4.67 -0.50
CA ALA A 180 22.24 -4.95 -1.93
C ALA A 180 22.66 -6.40 -2.25
N VAL A 181 23.71 -6.91 -1.61
CA VAL A 181 24.14 -8.31 -1.73
C VAL A 181 23.06 -9.26 -1.21
N GLY A 182 22.40 -8.93 -0.10
CA GLY A 182 21.27 -9.67 0.44
C GLY A 182 20.12 -9.78 -0.58
N VAL A 183 19.72 -8.66 -1.20
CA VAL A 183 18.68 -8.64 -2.24
C VAL A 183 19.05 -9.51 -3.44
N VAL A 184 20.28 -9.39 -3.94
CA VAL A 184 20.75 -10.20 -5.07
C VAL A 184 20.72 -11.70 -4.73
N ARG A 185 21.09 -12.06 -3.50
CA ARG A 185 21.08 -13.45 -3.04
C ARG A 185 19.66 -14.01 -2.92
N LEU A 186 18.71 -13.20 -2.40
CA LEU A 186 17.28 -13.53 -2.31
C LEU A 186 16.64 -13.62 -3.70
N GLY A 187 16.95 -12.69 -4.60
CA GLY A 187 16.47 -12.70 -5.98
C GLY A 187 16.88 -13.95 -6.75
N ARG A 188 18.11 -14.47 -6.52
CA ARG A 188 18.56 -15.76 -7.09
C ARG A 188 17.75 -16.95 -6.58
N ARG A 189 17.11 -16.83 -5.40
CA ARG A 189 16.20 -17.85 -4.85
C ARG A 189 14.73 -17.66 -5.26
N ARG A 190 14.46 -16.82 -6.28
CA ARG A 190 13.12 -16.51 -6.80
C ARG A 190 12.19 -15.83 -5.78
N THR A 191 12.74 -15.19 -4.77
CA THR A 191 11.99 -14.39 -3.81
C THR A 191 11.97 -12.94 -4.29
N LEU A 192 10.77 -12.39 -4.53
CA LEU A 192 10.58 -10.99 -4.91
C LEU A 192 10.73 -10.11 -3.66
N VAL A 193 11.77 -9.28 -3.65
CA VAL A 193 12.00 -8.28 -2.61
C VAL A 193 11.64 -6.92 -3.21
N GLN A 194 10.56 -6.32 -2.72
CA GLN A 194 10.10 -5.01 -3.21
C GLN A 194 10.88 -3.82 -2.62
N GLN A 195 11.47 -4.00 -1.43
CA GLN A 195 12.25 -2.97 -0.75
C GLN A 195 13.51 -3.56 -0.12
N LEU A 196 14.62 -2.81 -0.20
CA LEU A 196 15.92 -3.21 0.33
C LEU A 196 15.90 -3.54 1.83
N PHE A 197 14.99 -2.92 2.57
CA PHE A 197 14.89 -3.02 4.03
C PHE A 197 14.07 -4.22 4.55
N CYS A 198 13.32 -4.91 3.68
CA CYS A 198 12.60 -6.14 4.05
C CYS A 198 13.52 -7.32 4.44
N ILE A 199 14.84 -7.14 4.35
CA ILE A 199 15.84 -8.18 4.69
C ILE A 199 16.25 -8.10 6.16
N GLU A 200 15.90 -7.01 6.82
CA GLU A 200 16.26 -6.75 8.23
C GLU A 200 15.35 -7.53 9.22
N THR A 201 14.14 -7.90 8.79
CA THR A 201 13.19 -8.74 9.52
C THR A 201 13.27 -10.18 9.07
#